data_6b0c5be069abdd55b533ac527f32b5ef
#
_entry.id   6b0c5be069abdd55b533ac527f32b5ef
#
_cell.length_a   1.000
_cell.length_b   1.000
_cell.length_c   1.000
_cell.angle_alpha   90.00
_cell.angle_beta   90.00
_cell.angle_gamma   90.00
#
_symmetry.space_group_name_H-M   'P 1'
#
loop_
_entity.id
_entity.type
_entity.pdbx_description
1 polymer ?
#
loop_
_entity_poly.entity_id
_entity_poly.type
_entity_poly.pdbx_seq_one_letter_code
_entity_poly.pdbx_strand_id
1 'polypeptide(L)'
;MIDAGFQDENCLAQMEGVLKELDISYEDLDVFLTHKHHDHSGLASVYADRGATIYMNPLEERHHYDCLFYSTKKTDPQEQDKVLHSVGVTEEGTPEVWDMFERVRKVVENHNGWTFEVQDFPYKPIAPGAVLHYGDYTFETIDLKGHTFGQLGLFDKEHKIFFCADQVIDGIVPIVATTYPDEHLLRDYFVSLERFHHEFKDCLLLPAHGKEIFDAKKVIDRIVFSYLDKVELMHNILEHGRKPMTIYQIATIAHGMPKVPKDTAEFIKLKMIMSKSFSCLEYLRGEDFAVREEKNGTFYWRP
;
A
#
# COMPACT_ATOMS: atom_id res chain seq x y z
N MET A 1 -5.96 -20.44 3.24
CA MET A 1 -4.98 -19.51 3.84
C MET A 1 -5.30 -18.12 3.36
N ILE A 2 -5.16 -17.09 4.20
CA ILE A 2 -5.28 -15.68 3.82
C ILE A 2 -3.90 -15.07 3.90
N ASP A 3 -3.43 -14.48 2.79
CA ASP A 3 -2.09 -13.98 2.55
C ASP A 3 -0.96 -15.02 2.68
N ALA A 4 0.15 -14.75 2.01
CA ALA A 4 1.28 -15.68 1.88
C ALA A 4 2.50 -15.30 2.75
N GLY A 5 2.47 -14.13 3.37
CA GLY A 5 3.58 -13.63 4.19
C GLY A 5 4.79 -13.15 3.38
N PHE A 6 5.85 -12.80 4.08
CA PHE A 6 7.13 -12.36 3.50
C PHE A 6 7.88 -13.50 2.81
N GLN A 7 8.62 -13.17 1.77
CA GLN A 7 9.62 -14.07 1.16
C GLN A 7 10.85 -14.18 2.06
N ASP A 8 10.72 -14.93 3.15
CA ASP A 8 11.74 -15.15 4.16
C ASP A 8 11.76 -16.63 4.58
N GLU A 9 12.94 -17.20 4.81
CA GLU A 9 13.11 -18.61 5.15
C GLU A 9 12.43 -18.99 6.48
N ASN A 10 12.44 -18.11 7.47
CA ASN A 10 11.77 -18.36 8.74
C ASN A 10 10.25 -18.31 8.59
N CYS A 11 9.74 -17.38 7.79
CA CYS A 11 8.32 -17.29 7.48
C CYS A 11 7.85 -18.56 6.77
N LEU A 12 8.59 -19.01 5.76
CA LEU A 12 8.31 -20.26 5.05
C LEU A 12 8.34 -21.47 6.00
N ALA A 13 9.37 -21.60 6.83
CA ALA A 13 9.50 -22.72 7.78
C ALA A 13 8.35 -22.77 8.79
N GLN A 14 7.90 -21.61 9.29
CA GLN A 14 6.74 -21.53 10.18
C GLN A 14 5.47 -21.98 9.47
N MET A 15 5.23 -21.52 8.24
CA MET A 15 4.05 -21.91 7.47
C MET A 15 4.05 -23.41 7.12
N GLU A 16 5.21 -23.97 6.73
CA GLU A 16 5.35 -25.42 6.52
C GLU A 16 5.05 -26.22 7.80
N GLY A 17 5.47 -25.70 8.96
CA GLY A 17 5.16 -26.28 10.25
C GLY A 17 3.66 -26.35 10.50
N VAL A 18 2.92 -25.27 10.23
CA VAL A 18 1.46 -25.21 10.40
C VAL A 18 0.76 -26.14 9.41
N LEU A 19 1.13 -26.14 8.13
CA LEU A 19 0.54 -27.04 7.13
C LEU A 19 0.72 -28.52 7.51
N LYS A 20 1.91 -28.87 8.00
CA LYS A 20 2.18 -30.21 8.49
C LYS A 20 1.36 -30.58 9.73
N GLU A 21 1.19 -29.67 10.68
CA GLU A 21 0.38 -29.88 11.88
C GLU A 21 -1.10 -30.11 11.52
N LEU A 22 -1.59 -29.38 10.50
CA LEU A 22 -2.97 -29.48 10.00
C LEU A 22 -3.18 -30.61 8.98
N ASP A 23 -2.12 -31.35 8.60
CA ASP A 23 -2.14 -32.40 7.56
C ASP A 23 -2.69 -31.86 6.21
N ILE A 24 -2.27 -30.65 5.82
CA ILE A 24 -2.65 -30.01 4.56
C ILE A 24 -1.48 -30.08 3.58
N SER A 25 -1.72 -30.64 2.38
CA SER A 25 -0.77 -30.61 1.28
C SER A 25 -0.86 -29.28 0.50
N TYR A 26 0.16 -28.95 -0.28
CA TYR A 26 0.10 -27.74 -1.10
C TYR A 26 -0.96 -27.84 -2.21
N GLU A 27 -1.20 -29.02 -2.75
CA GLU A 27 -2.23 -29.26 -3.77
C GLU A 27 -3.65 -29.05 -3.24
N ASP A 28 -3.85 -29.19 -1.92
CA ASP A 28 -5.13 -28.96 -1.24
C ASP A 28 -5.23 -27.53 -0.66
N LEU A 29 -4.20 -26.71 -0.86
CA LEU A 29 -4.13 -25.37 -0.31
C LEU A 29 -4.64 -24.31 -1.28
N ASP A 30 -5.69 -23.61 -0.88
CA ASP A 30 -6.09 -22.34 -1.48
C ASP A 30 -5.49 -21.17 -0.70
N VAL A 31 -4.81 -20.26 -1.39
CA VAL A 31 -4.27 -19.02 -0.84
C VAL A 31 -5.02 -17.84 -1.43
N PHE A 32 -5.76 -17.12 -0.60
CA PHE A 32 -6.41 -15.88 -0.97
C PHE A 32 -5.49 -14.71 -0.63
N LEU A 33 -4.99 -14.01 -1.64
CA LEU A 33 -4.21 -12.79 -1.46
C LEU A 33 -5.15 -11.60 -1.35
N THR A 34 -5.07 -10.91 -0.23
CA THR A 34 -5.84 -9.69 -0.01
C THR A 34 -5.36 -8.58 -0.94
N HIS A 35 -4.06 -8.45 -1.11
CA HIS A 35 -3.39 -7.51 -2.02
C HIS A 35 -1.93 -7.94 -2.26
N LYS A 36 -1.22 -7.23 -3.15
CA LYS A 36 0.10 -7.66 -3.64
C LYS A 36 1.30 -7.07 -2.87
N HIS A 37 1.13 -6.44 -1.69
CA HIS A 37 2.28 -6.02 -0.90
C HIS A 37 3.17 -7.23 -0.54
N HIS A 38 4.48 -6.99 -0.42
CA HIS A 38 5.50 -8.03 -0.25
C HIS A 38 5.36 -8.84 1.04
N ASP A 39 4.76 -8.28 2.07
CA ASP A 39 4.45 -8.96 3.34
C ASP A 39 3.15 -9.79 3.30
N HIS A 40 2.37 -9.66 2.23
CA HIS A 40 1.16 -10.44 1.97
C HIS A 40 1.35 -11.47 0.85
N SER A 41 2.13 -11.15 -0.16
CA SER A 41 2.29 -11.98 -1.36
C SER A 41 3.70 -12.56 -1.56
N GLY A 42 4.63 -12.31 -0.64
CA GLY A 42 6.04 -12.66 -0.80
C GLY A 42 6.31 -14.14 -1.08
N LEU A 43 5.62 -15.05 -0.42
CA LEU A 43 5.75 -16.49 -0.62
C LEU A 43 4.77 -17.10 -1.62
N ALA A 44 3.94 -16.28 -2.29
CA ALA A 44 2.91 -16.78 -3.20
C ALA A 44 3.50 -17.60 -4.36
N SER A 45 4.65 -17.20 -4.93
CA SER A 45 5.34 -17.97 -5.96
C SER A 45 5.78 -19.34 -5.46
N VAL A 46 6.33 -19.41 -4.24
CA VAL A 46 6.79 -20.66 -3.63
C VAL A 46 5.62 -21.63 -3.42
N TYR A 47 4.47 -21.12 -2.96
CA TYR A 47 3.28 -21.95 -2.76
C TYR A 47 2.69 -22.42 -4.09
N ALA A 48 2.62 -21.53 -5.10
CA ALA A 48 2.16 -21.90 -6.44
C ALA A 48 3.05 -22.96 -7.10
N ASP A 49 4.36 -22.83 -6.99
CA ASP A 49 5.33 -23.81 -7.52
C ASP A 49 5.19 -25.19 -6.85
N ARG A 50 4.67 -25.24 -5.62
CA ARG A 50 4.41 -26.47 -4.88
C ARG A 50 3.00 -27.04 -5.08
N GLY A 51 2.18 -26.38 -5.90
CA GLY A 51 0.85 -26.88 -6.29
C GLY A 51 -0.33 -26.14 -5.66
N ALA A 52 -0.12 -25.15 -4.78
CA ALA A 52 -1.21 -24.38 -4.19
C ALA A 52 -1.94 -23.52 -5.24
N THR A 53 -3.23 -23.34 -5.04
CA THR A 53 -4.03 -22.41 -5.84
C THR A 53 -3.98 -21.02 -5.22
N ILE A 54 -3.50 -20.04 -5.97
CA ILE A 54 -3.48 -18.64 -5.53
C ILE A 54 -4.68 -17.91 -6.14
N TYR A 55 -5.41 -17.15 -5.33
CA TYR A 55 -6.48 -16.24 -5.76
C TYR A 55 -6.04 -14.80 -5.53
N MET A 56 -6.19 -13.94 -6.54
CA MET A 56 -5.84 -12.52 -6.44
C MET A 56 -6.75 -11.68 -7.34
N ASN A 57 -7.03 -10.44 -6.92
CA ASN A 57 -7.69 -9.47 -7.78
C ASN A 57 -6.73 -9.01 -8.89
N PRO A 58 -7.11 -9.13 -10.19
CA PRO A 58 -6.25 -8.67 -11.29
C PRO A 58 -5.89 -7.17 -11.24
N LEU A 59 -6.64 -6.36 -10.53
CA LEU A 59 -6.30 -4.94 -10.35
C LEU A 59 -4.99 -4.75 -9.58
N GLU A 60 -4.56 -5.73 -8.81
CA GLU A 60 -3.27 -5.71 -8.12
C GLU A 60 -2.07 -5.79 -9.08
N GLU A 61 -2.26 -6.26 -10.33
CA GLU A 61 -1.21 -6.18 -11.37
C GLU A 61 -0.93 -4.75 -11.85
N ARG A 62 -1.86 -3.83 -11.64
CA ARG A 62 -1.65 -2.41 -11.98
C ARG A 62 -0.70 -1.70 -11.03
N HIS A 63 -0.45 -2.31 -9.90
CA HIS A 63 0.45 -1.76 -8.92
C HIS A 63 1.89 -1.96 -9.39
N HIS A 64 2.39 -1.00 -10.11
CA HIS A 64 3.84 -0.84 -10.29
C HIS A 64 4.38 -0.33 -8.95
N TYR A 65 4.53 -1.25 -8.02
CA TYR A 65 4.75 -0.99 -6.64
C TYR A 65 5.84 -0.04 -6.40
N ASP A 66 6.52 0.55 -7.12
CA ASP A 66 7.70 0.92 -6.41
C ASP A 66 8.68 1.83 -7.05
N CYS A 67 8.22 2.61 -7.98
CA CYS A 67 9.14 3.65 -8.44
C CYS A 67 9.56 4.61 -7.32
N LEU A 68 8.68 4.85 -6.32
CA LEU A 68 9.03 5.70 -5.18
C LEU A 68 9.50 4.94 -3.94
N PHE A 69 8.85 3.80 -3.63
CA PHE A 69 9.12 3.08 -2.37
C PHE A 69 10.29 2.11 -2.47
N TYR A 70 10.34 1.31 -3.54
CA TYR A 70 11.29 0.22 -3.67
C TYR A 70 11.85 0.23 -5.08
N SER A 71 13.15 0.18 -5.21
CA SER A 71 13.76 -0.24 -6.46
C SER A 71 13.81 -1.76 -6.44
N THR A 72 13.28 -2.38 -7.48
CA THR A 72 13.37 -3.83 -7.70
C THR A 72 14.18 -4.10 -8.96
N LYS A 73 14.60 -5.35 -9.18
CA LYS A 73 15.27 -5.75 -10.43
C LYS A 73 14.39 -5.56 -11.68
N LYS A 74 13.06 -5.49 -11.48
CA LYS A 74 12.07 -5.28 -12.53
C LYS A 74 11.72 -3.80 -12.74
N THR A 75 12.19 -2.90 -11.86
CA THR A 75 11.91 -1.48 -11.98
C THR A 75 12.63 -0.90 -13.19
N ASP A 76 11.88 -0.32 -14.12
CA ASP A 76 12.48 0.44 -15.22
C ASP A 76 13.10 1.74 -14.68
N PRO A 77 14.42 1.93 -14.82
CA PRO A 77 15.08 3.13 -14.32
C PRO A 77 14.52 4.43 -14.91
N GLN A 78 14.12 4.42 -16.19
CA GLN A 78 13.57 5.62 -16.85
C GLN A 78 12.18 5.98 -16.30
N GLU A 79 11.36 4.97 -15.98
CA GLU A 79 10.07 5.19 -15.35
C GLU A 79 10.24 5.72 -13.92
N GLN A 80 11.18 5.16 -13.16
CA GLN A 80 11.51 5.67 -11.83
C GLN A 80 12.00 7.12 -11.88
N ASP A 81 12.83 7.50 -12.86
CA ASP A 81 13.30 8.88 -13.03
C ASP A 81 12.13 9.82 -13.29
N LYS A 82 11.18 9.44 -14.15
CA LYS A 82 9.97 10.26 -14.38
C LYS A 82 9.17 10.48 -13.11
N VAL A 83 8.99 9.42 -12.32
CA VAL A 83 8.26 9.51 -11.03
C VAL A 83 9.03 10.42 -10.06
N LEU A 84 10.35 10.27 -9.93
CA LEU A 84 11.17 11.14 -9.08
C LEU A 84 11.11 12.59 -9.51
N HIS A 85 11.22 12.86 -10.80
CA HIS A 85 11.07 14.23 -11.36
C HIS A 85 9.69 14.80 -11.07
N SER A 86 8.64 13.99 -11.20
CA SER A 86 7.27 14.45 -10.97
C SER A 86 7.04 14.94 -9.54
N VAL A 87 7.69 14.35 -8.57
CA VAL A 87 7.60 14.73 -7.14
C VAL A 87 8.61 15.82 -6.74
N GLY A 88 9.49 16.23 -7.66
CA GLY A 88 10.48 17.30 -7.44
C GLY A 88 11.83 16.81 -6.89
N VAL A 89 12.14 15.54 -7.08
CA VAL A 89 13.48 14.97 -6.85
C VAL A 89 14.20 14.89 -8.20
N THR A 90 15.22 15.72 -8.39
CA THR A 90 15.93 15.87 -9.66
C THR A 90 17.43 15.97 -9.46
N GLU A 91 18.21 15.66 -10.51
CA GLU A 91 19.68 15.70 -10.49
C GLU A 91 20.21 17.10 -10.17
N GLU A 92 19.54 18.15 -10.69
CA GLU A 92 19.99 19.51 -10.52
C GLU A 92 19.44 20.17 -9.24
N GLY A 93 18.16 19.87 -8.91
CA GLY A 93 17.44 20.53 -7.82
C GLY A 93 17.69 19.91 -6.44
N THR A 94 17.94 18.59 -6.40
CA THR A 94 18.11 17.82 -5.18
C THR A 94 19.19 16.72 -5.32
N PRO A 95 20.44 17.08 -5.73
CA PRO A 95 21.46 16.11 -6.11
C PRO A 95 21.78 15.07 -5.05
N GLU A 96 21.81 15.45 -3.77
CA GLU A 96 22.13 14.51 -2.68
C GLU A 96 21.02 13.47 -2.50
N VAL A 97 19.76 13.85 -2.66
CA VAL A 97 18.61 12.93 -2.56
C VAL A 97 18.56 12.04 -3.80
N TRP A 98 18.80 12.61 -4.98
CA TRP A 98 18.92 11.86 -6.23
C TRP A 98 19.99 10.75 -6.12
N ASP A 99 21.18 11.10 -5.64
CA ASP A 99 22.28 10.15 -5.42
C ASP A 99 21.91 9.03 -4.44
N MET A 100 21.01 9.27 -3.50
CA MET A 100 20.52 8.21 -2.59
C MET A 100 19.67 7.19 -3.35
N PHE A 101 18.78 7.64 -4.24
CA PHE A 101 17.99 6.74 -5.09
C PHE A 101 18.89 5.93 -6.02
N GLU A 102 19.88 6.58 -6.66
CA GLU A 102 20.87 5.91 -7.51
C GLU A 102 21.65 4.82 -6.77
N ARG A 103 22.06 5.10 -5.54
CA ARG A 103 22.75 4.10 -4.70
C ARG A 103 21.86 2.91 -4.38
N VAL A 104 20.59 3.15 -4.06
CA VAL A 104 19.63 2.05 -3.79
C VAL A 104 19.43 1.20 -5.05
N ARG A 105 19.26 1.80 -6.23
CA ARG A 105 19.19 1.07 -7.50
C ARG A 105 20.39 0.12 -7.68
N LYS A 106 21.60 0.64 -7.54
CA LYS A 106 22.84 -0.16 -7.66
C LYS A 106 22.93 -1.30 -6.63
N VAL A 107 22.45 -1.06 -5.41
CA VAL A 107 22.38 -2.13 -4.40
C VAL A 107 21.41 -3.22 -4.82
N VAL A 108 20.21 -2.87 -5.27
CA VAL A 108 19.19 -3.83 -5.72
C VAL A 108 19.68 -4.63 -6.93
N GLU A 109 20.27 -3.98 -7.94
CA GLU A 109 20.82 -4.65 -9.13
C GLU A 109 21.87 -5.73 -8.79
N ASN A 110 22.68 -5.48 -7.76
CA ASN A 110 23.78 -6.36 -7.37
C ASN A 110 23.45 -7.30 -6.20
N HIS A 111 22.24 -7.22 -5.65
CA HIS A 111 21.85 -8.03 -4.51
C HIS A 111 21.32 -9.39 -4.95
N ASN A 112 21.82 -10.47 -4.32
CA ASN A 112 21.43 -11.86 -4.60
C ASN A 112 20.68 -12.50 -3.40
N GLY A 113 20.06 -11.71 -2.56
CA GLY A 113 19.32 -12.17 -1.40
C GLY A 113 17.88 -11.70 -1.42
N TRP A 114 17.26 -11.76 -0.26
CA TRP A 114 15.91 -11.25 -0.05
C TRP A 114 15.83 -9.77 -0.43
N THR A 115 14.85 -9.45 -1.24
CA THR A 115 14.50 -8.09 -1.63
C THR A 115 12.99 -7.93 -1.40
N PHE A 116 12.51 -6.70 -1.37
CA PHE A 116 11.06 -6.44 -1.36
C PHE A 116 10.38 -6.79 -2.70
N GLU A 117 11.06 -7.52 -3.58
CA GLU A 117 10.55 -7.92 -4.89
C GLU A 117 9.62 -9.12 -4.74
N VAL A 118 8.38 -8.96 -5.16
CA VAL A 118 7.44 -10.07 -5.28
C VAL A 118 7.70 -10.76 -6.61
N GLN A 119 7.96 -12.08 -6.56
CA GLN A 119 8.14 -12.89 -7.75
C GLN A 119 6.81 -13.06 -8.48
N ASP A 120 6.84 -13.27 -9.80
CA ASP A 120 5.65 -13.59 -10.56
C ASP A 120 5.15 -14.98 -10.19
N PHE A 121 3.84 -15.14 -10.12
CA PHE A 121 3.19 -16.40 -9.81
C PHE A 121 1.89 -16.54 -10.61
N PRO A 122 1.50 -17.76 -11.00
CA PRO A 122 0.20 -18.01 -11.58
C PRO A 122 -0.89 -17.82 -10.51
N TYR A 123 -2.01 -17.23 -10.89
CA TYR A 123 -3.16 -17.08 -10.00
C TYR A 123 -4.48 -17.22 -10.72
N LYS A 124 -5.52 -17.59 -10.00
CA LYS A 124 -6.91 -17.54 -10.44
C LYS A 124 -7.46 -16.15 -10.13
N PRO A 125 -7.97 -15.43 -11.15
CA PRO A 125 -8.54 -14.11 -10.93
C PRO A 125 -9.79 -14.19 -10.05
N ILE A 126 -9.89 -13.31 -9.06
CA ILE A 126 -11.08 -13.16 -8.22
C ILE A 126 -11.45 -11.68 -8.16
N ALA A 127 -12.75 -11.38 -8.19
CA ALA A 127 -13.29 -10.03 -8.19
C ALA A 127 -14.18 -9.79 -6.97
N PRO A 128 -14.48 -8.54 -6.60
CA PRO A 128 -15.48 -8.23 -5.58
C PRO A 128 -16.82 -8.91 -5.85
N GLY A 129 -17.48 -9.41 -4.80
CA GLY A 129 -18.75 -10.13 -4.87
C GLY A 129 -18.64 -11.63 -5.21
N ALA A 130 -17.42 -12.16 -5.39
CA ALA A 130 -17.22 -13.59 -5.52
C ALA A 130 -17.48 -14.28 -4.17
N VAL A 131 -17.98 -15.51 -4.23
CA VAL A 131 -18.32 -16.31 -3.04
C VAL A 131 -17.41 -17.54 -2.98
N LEU A 132 -16.79 -17.74 -1.83
CA LEU A 132 -15.92 -18.86 -1.51
C LEU A 132 -16.52 -19.67 -0.34
N HIS A 133 -16.49 -21.00 -0.44
CA HIS A 133 -17.01 -21.90 0.59
C HIS A 133 -15.87 -22.74 1.16
N TYR A 134 -15.69 -22.69 2.49
CA TYR A 134 -14.70 -23.47 3.23
C TYR A 134 -15.34 -24.05 4.49
N GLY A 135 -15.67 -25.34 4.48
CA GLY A 135 -16.39 -26.00 5.56
C GLY A 135 -17.75 -25.33 5.80
N ASP A 136 -17.99 -24.90 7.02
CA ASP A 136 -19.24 -24.24 7.43
C ASP A 136 -19.24 -22.72 7.14
N TYR A 137 -18.14 -22.18 6.60
CA TYR A 137 -17.99 -20.74 6.32
C TYR A 137 -18.30 -20.42 4.86
N THR A 138 -18.95 -19.27 4.67
CA THR A 138 -19.24 -18.72 3.33
C THR A 138 -18.74 -17.29 3.27
N PHE A 139 -17.66 -17.07 2.53
CA PHE A 139 -17.02 -15.77 2.39
C PHE A 139 -17.42 -15.08 1.10
N GLU A 140 -17.89 -13.85 1.20
CA GLU A 140 -18.02 -12.94 0.09
C GLU A 140 -16.78 -12.04 0.01
N THR A 141 -16.23 -11.85 -1.18
CA THR A 141 -15.11 -10.93 -1.40
C THR A 141 -15.61 -9.50 -1.45
N ILE A 142 -15.07 -8.65 -0.59
CA ILE A 142 -15.45 -7.24 -0.46
C ILE A 142 -14.35 -6.35 -1.03
N ASP A 143 -14.73 -5.39 -1.87
CA ASP A 143 -13.82 -4.34 -2.38
C ASP A 143 -13.36 -3.42 -1.24
N LEU A 144 -12.05 -3.35 -1.04
CA LEU A 144 -11.37 -2.54 -0.02
C LEU A 144 -10.40 -1.54 -0.66
N LYS A 145 -10.82 -0.93 -1.76
CA LYS A 145 -10.02 0.00 -2.51
C LYS A 145 -9.54 1.19 -1.66
N GLY A 146 -8.33 1.61 -1.90
CA GLY A 146 -7.70 2.79 -1.28
C GLY A 146 -6.31 2.53 -0.72
N HIS A 147 -6.11 1.49 0.10
CA HIS A 147 -4.77 1.06 0.50
C HIS A 147 -3.98 0.57 -0.72
N THR A 148 -4.61 -0.26 -1.55
CA THR A 148 -4.20 -0.58 -2.92
C THR A 148 -5.38 -0.43 -3.87
N PHE A 149 -5.16 -0.64 -5.17
CA PHE A 149 -6.22 -0.55 -6.20
C PHE A 149 -7.19 -1.71 -6.16
N GLY A 150 -6.73 -2.88 -5.79
CA GLY A 150 -7.46 -4.13 -5.89
C GLY A 150 -7.57 -4.89 -4.59
N GLN A 151 -7.26 -4.27 -3.44
CA GLN A 151 -7.38 -4.93 -2.15
C GLN A 151 -8.77 -5.50 -1.93
N LEU A 152 -8.83 -6.76 -1.53
CA LEU A 152 -10.05 -7.47 -1.19
C LEU A 152 -10.02 -7.94 0.27
N GLY A 153 -11.18 -7.91 0.90
CA GLY A 153 -11.42 -8.61 2.16
C GLY A 153 -12.34 -9.82 1.99
N LEU A 154 -12.43 -10.64 3.00
CA LEU A 154 -13.33 -11.80 3.06
C LEU A 154 -14.35 -11.62 4.18
N PHE A 155 -15.62 -11.57 3.84
CA PHE A 155 -16.71 -11.36 4.77
C PHE A 155 -17.61 -12.59 4.89
N ASP A 156 -17.72 -13.14 6.10
CA ASP A 156 -18.72 -14.14 6.45
C ASP A 156 -19.88 -13.45 7.19
N LYS A 157 -21.00 -13.34 6.51
CA LYS A 157 -22.19 -12.64 6.99
C LYS A 157 -22.88 -13.40 8.13
N GLU A 158 -22.87 -14.73 8.11
CA GLU A 158 -23.55 -15.56 9.10
C GLU A 158 -22.83 -15.47 10.45
N HIS A 159 -21.50 -15.59 10.44
CA HIS A 159 -20.68 -15.53 11.63
C HIS A 159 -20.27 -14.11 12.01
N LYS A 160 -20.57 -13.10 11.18
CA LYS A 160 -20.16 -11.69 11.35
C LYS A 160 -18.65 -11.54 11.54
N ILE A 161 -17.88 -12.25 10.73
CA ILE A 161 -16.42 -12.20 10.70
C ILE A 161 -15.97 -11.52 9.41
N PHE A 162 -15.06 -10.55 9.51
CA PHE A 162 -14.54 -9.86 8.37
C PHE A 162 -13.01 -9.78 8.41
N PHE A 163 -12.35 -10.51 7.52
CA PHE A 163 -10.91 -10.35 7.26
C PHE A 163 -10.72 -9.11 6.42
N CYS A 164 -10.32 -8.02 7.07
CA CYS A 164 -10.32 -6.68 6.47
C CYS A 164 -8.95 -6.23 5.95
N ALA A 165 -8.01 -7.15 5.82
CA ALA A 165 -6.67 -6.89 5.29
C ALA A 165 -6.01 -5.67 5.97
N ASP A 166 -5.40 -4.79 5.18
CA ASP A 166 -4.79 -3.54 5.65
C ASP A 166 -5.72 -2.34 5.57
N GLN A 167 -7.02 -2.59 5.47
CA GLN A 167 -7.99 -1.49 5.41
C GLN A 167 -8.19 -0.82 6.77
N VAL A 168 -8.27 -1.60 7.85
CA VAL A 168 -8.46 -1.11 9.21
C VAL A 168 -7.53 -1.87 10.15
N ILE A 169 -6.58 -1.18 10.77
CA ILE A 169 -5.60 -1.77 11.69
C ILE A 169 -5.61 -0.96 12.99
N ASP A 170 -5.72 -1.62 14.15
CA ASP A 170 -5.65 -0.90 15.43
C ASP A 170 -4.21 -0.51 15.77
N GLY A 171 -4.01 0.75 16.20
CA GLY A 171 -2.70 1.30 16.56
C GLY A 171 -1.87 1.81 15.38
N ILE A 172 -2.23 1.48 14.14
CA ILE A 172 -1.53 1.89 12.92
C ILE A 172 -2.49 2.62 11.99
N VAL A 173 -2.01 3.65 11.31
CA VAL A 173 -2.73 4.29 10.20
C VAL A 173 -2.19 3.68 8.91
N PRO A 174 -2.97 2.84 8.22
CA PRO A 174 -2.55 2.25 6.95
C PRO A 174 -2.08 3.32 5.96
N ILE A 175 -1.08 2.99 5.17
CA ILE A 175 -0.55 3.92 4.17
C ILE A 175 -1.46 3.87 2.95
N VAL A 176 -1.90 5.04 2.49
CA VAL A 176 -2.46 5.24 1.16
C VAL A 176 -1.39 5.94 0.34
N ALA A 177 -0.80 5.23 -0.60
CA ALA A 177 0.36 5.67 -1.35
C ALA A 177 -0.02 5.95 -2.81
N THR A 178 0.08 7.20 -3.23
CA THR A 178 -0.07 7.61 -4.62
C THR A 178 1.32 7.72 -5.25
N THR A 179 1.47 7.16 -6.43
CA THR A 179 2.71 7.19 -7.23
C THR A 179 2.52 8.00 -8.50
N TYR A 180 1.34 7.89 -9.10
CA TYR A 180 1.00 8.59 -10.34
C TYR A 180 -0.13 9.60 -10.14
N PRO A 181 -0.22 10.63 -10.97
CA PRO A 181 -1.32 11.60 -10.90
C PRO A 181 -2.67 10.93 -11.18
N ASP A 182 -3.71 11.53 -10.64
CA ASP A 182 -5.13 11.13 -10.85
C ASP A 182 -5.53 9.75 -10.28
N GLU A 183 -4.75 9.18 -9.37
CA GLU A 183 -5.05 7.88 -8.73
C GLU A 183 -6.17 7.90 -7.70
N HIS A 184 -6.55 9.01 -7.14
CA HIS A 184 -7.66 9.21 -6.21
C HIS A 184 -7.78 8.21 -5.03
N LEU A 185 -6.70 7.50 -4.70
CA LEU A 185 -6.71 6.41 -3.71
C LEU A 185 -7.18 6.85 -2.32
N LEU A 186 -6.85 8.05 -1.87
CA LEU A 186 -7.29 8.52 -0.56
C LEU A 186 -8.82 8.77 -0.51
N ARG A 187 -9.41 9.23 -1.60
CA ARG A 187 -10.86 9.36 -1.72
C ARG A 187 -11.53 7.97 -1.67
N ASP A 188 -11.02 7.02 -2.45
CA ASP A 188 -11.51 5.65 -2.46
C ASP A 188 -11.40 5.01 -1.07
N TYR A 189 -10.30 5.29 -0.36
CA TYR A 189 -10.09 4.83 1.01
C TYR A 189 -11.13 5.37 1.98
N PHE A 190 -11.44 6.66 1.94
CA PHE A 190 -12.50 7.25 2.77
C PHE A 190 -13.87 6.66 2.46
N VAL A 191 -14.22 6.48 1.18
CA VAL A 191 -15.46 5.82 0.77
C VAL A 191 -15.54 4.38 1.31
N SER A 192 -14.44 3.65 1.23
CA SER A 192 -14.36 2.29 1.77
C SER A 192 -14.52 2.27 3.30
N LEU A 193 -13.86 3.19 4.03
CA LEU A 193 -13.99 3.30 5.49
C LEU A 193 -15.40 3.68 5.93
N GLU A 194 -16.10 4.54 5.18
CA GLU A 194 -17.51 4.89 5.45
C GLU A 194 -18.40 3.65 5.39
N ARG A 195 -18.17 2.73 4.45
CA ARG A 195 -18.91 1.47 4.37
C ARG A 195 -18.75 0.63 5.64
N PHE A 196 -17.61 0.62 6.29
CA PHE A 196 -17.42 -0.09 7.56
C PHE A 196 -18.34 0.42 8.66
N HIS A 197 -18.58 1.72 8.73
CA HIS A 197 -19.53 2.30 9.70
C HIS A 197 -20.96 1.84 9.50
N HIS A 198 -21.35 1.57 8.25
CA HIS A 198 -22.73 1.25 7.91
C HIS A 198 -22.96 -0.25 7.78
N GLU A 199 -22.08 -0.95 7.08
CA GLU A 199 -22.31 -2.34 6.68
C GLU A 199 -21.68 -3.34 7.66
N PHE A 200 -20.52 -3.02 8.28
CA PHE A 200 -19.71 -3.98 9.04
C PHE A 200 -19.48 -3.59 10.51
N LYS A 201 -20.22 -2.62 11.04
CA LYS A 201 -20.04 -2.09 12.41
C LYS A 201 -20.19 -3.13 13.52
N ASP A 202 -21.01 -4.15 13.29
CA ASP A 202 -21.33 -5.20 14.27
C ASP A 202 -20.53 -6.51 14.00
N CYS A 203 -19.46 -6.44 13.19
CA CYS A 203 -18.64 -7.56 12.83
C CYS A 203 -17.34 -7.59 13.65
N LEU A 204 -16.83 -8.78 13.88
CA LEU A 204 -15.46 -8.98 14.31
C LEU A 204 -14.53 -8.71 13.12
N LEU A 205 -13.71 -7.66 13.20
CA LEU A 205 -12.72 -7.38 12.17
C LEU A 205 -11.41 -8.08 12.50
N LEU A 206 -10.90 -8.80 11.51
CA LEU A 206 -9.61 -9.50 11.55
C LEU A 206 -8.68 -8.83 10.54
N PRO A 207 -7.86 -7.87 10.98
CA PRO A 207 -6.87 -7.22 10.12
C PRO A 207 -5.70 -8.14 9.83
N ALA A 208 -4.93 -7.84 8.78
CA ALA A 208 -3.73 -8.60 8.47
C ALA A 208 -2.60 -8.37 9.48
N HIS A 209 -2.61 -7.23 10.15
CA HIS A 209 -1.64 -6.88 11.18
C HIS A 209 -2.32 -6.52 12.51
N GLY A 210 -1.65 -6.88 13.62
CA GLY A 210 -2.10 -6.54 14.97
C GLY A 210 -3.11 -7.55 15.54
N LYS A 211 -4.13 -7.03 16.22
CA LYS A 211 -5.12 -7.84 16.91
C LYS A 211 -6.50 -7.66 16.29
N GLU A 212 -7.38 -8.59 16.62
CA GLU A 212 -8.80 -8.49 16.32
C GLU A 212 -9.42 -7.18 16.86
N ILE A 213 -10.37 -6.63 16.10
CA ILE A 213 -11.01 -5.35 16.40
C ILE A 213 -12.51 -5.58 16.65
N PHE A 214 -12.95 -5.30 17.88
CA PHE A 214 -14.35 -5.39 18.31
C PHE A 214 -15.08 -4.04 18.24
N ASP A 215 -14.36 -2.92 18.28
CA ASP A 215 -14.89 -1.56 18.14
C ASP A 215 -14.31 -0.91 16.88
N ALA A 216 -14.87 -1.31 15.74
CA ALA A 216 -14.46 -0.82 14.44
C ALA A 216 -14.57 0.70 14.33
N LYS A 217 -15.66 1.29 14.89
CA LYS A 217 -15.92 2.72 14.82
C LYS A 217 -14.76 3.54 15.38
N LYS A 218 -14.29 3.21 16.58
CA LYS A 218 -13.20 3.94 17.25
C LYS A 218 -11.91 3.91 16.44
N VAL A 219 -11.60 2.76 15.84
CA VAL A 219 -10.38 2.60 15.03
C VAL A 219 -10.49 3.39 13.74
N ILE A 220 -11.64 3.32 13.07
CA ILE A 220 -11.91 4.04 11.82
C ILE A 220 -11.86 5.55 12.05
N ASP A 221 -12.56 6.06 13.08
CA ASP A 221 -12.55 7.50 13.41
C ASP A 221 -11.10 8.00 13.57
N ARG A 222 -10.25 7.25 14.28
CA ARG A 222 -8.83 7.62 14.45
C ARG A 222 -8.07 7.65 13.11
N ILE A 223 -8.30 6.68 12.24
CA ILE A 223 -7.66 6.63 10.91
C ILE A 223 -8.10 7.84 10.08
N VAL A 224 -9.42 8.09 10.02
CA VAL A 224 -9.99 9.21 9.26
C VAL A 224 -9.45 10.55 9.77
N PHE A 225 -9.51 10.81 11.08
CA PHE A 225 -8.98 12.04 11.66
C PHE A 225 -7.49 12.21 11.39
N SER A 226 -6.69 11.14 11.48
CA SER A 226 -5.26 11.22 11.16
C SER A 226 -4.98 11.62 9.70
N TYR A 227 -5.82 11.22 8.75
CA TYR A 227 -5.70 11.65 7.36
C TYR A 227 -6.21 13.08 7.18
N LEU A 228 -7.35 13.44 7.76
CA LEU A 228 -7.88 14.80 7.68
C LEU A 228 -6.91 15.84 8.26
N ASP A 229 -6.27 15.56 9.40
CA ASP A 229 -5.21 16.40 9.95
C ASP A 229 -4.04 16.61 8.97
N LYS A 230 -3.67 15.58 8.19
CA LYS A 230 -2.62 15.70 7.18
C LYS A 230 -3.08 16.50 5.96
N VAL A 231 -4.30 16.28 5.51
CA VAL A 231 -4.91 17.03 4.40
C VAL A 231 -4.98 18.52 4.77
N GLU A 232 -5.49 18.84 5.97
CA GLU A 232 -5.56 20.22 6.47
C GLU A 232 -4.17 20.84 6.58
N LEU A 233 -3.19 20.12 7.12
CA LEU A 233 -1.81 20.61 7.23
C LEU A 233 -1.25 20.95 5.85
N MET A 234 -1.46 20.12 4.83
CA MET A 234 -0.97 20.39 3.48
C MET A 234 -1.70 21.55 2.83
N HIS A 235 -3.00 21.63 3.01
CA HIS A 235 -3.76 22.81 2.56
C HIS A 235 -3.20 24.09 3.18
N ASN A 236 -2.98 24.13 4.48
CA ASN A 236 -2.38 25.27 5.17
C ASN A 236 -0.97 25.62 4.65
N ILE A 237 -0.14 24.61 4.32
CA ILE A 237 1.18 24.83 3.72
C ILE A 237 1.05 25.51 2.35
N LEU A 238 0.07 25.10 1.53
CA LEU A 238 -0.19 25.70 0.22
C LEU A 238 -0.68 27.15 0.37
N GLU A 239 -1.66 27.40 1.23
CA GLU A 239 -2.24 28.74 1.48
C GLU A 239 -1.20 29.76 1.96
N HIS A 240 -0.26 29.34 2.80
CA HIS A 240 0.80 30.22 3.32
C HIS A 240 2.04 30.21 2.43
N GLY A 241 2.09 29.36 1.40
CA GLY A 241 3.18 29.30 0.43
C GLY A 241 3.22 30.52 -0.47
N ARG A 242 4.40 31.16 -0.61
CA ARG A 242 4.55 32.30 -1.49
C ARG A 242 4.73 31.93 -2.97
N LYS A 243 4.97 30.67 -3.26
CA LYS A 243 5.24 30.11 -4.59
C LYS A 243 4.70 28.70 -4.69
N PRO A 244 4.36 28.22 -5.89
CA PRO A 244 4.07 26.81 -6.10
C PRO A 244 5.20 25.90 -5.59
N MET A 245 4.88 24.79 -4.93
CA MET A 245 5.83 23.87 -4.30
C MET A 245 5.71 22.47 -4.87
N THR A 246 6.81 21.74 -4.90
CA THR A 246 6.82 20.32 -5.27
C THR A 246 6.35 19.43 -4.11
N ILE A 247 5.97 18.20 -4.40
CA ILE A 247 5.59 17.20 -3.38
C ILE A 247 6.73 16.99 -2.37
N TYR A 248 7.98 16.90 -2.86
CA TYR A 248 9.16 16.79 -2.01
C TYR A 248 9.27 17.94 -0.98
N GLN A 249 9.06 19.18 -1.43
CA GLN A 249 9.09 20.35 -0.55
C GLN A 249 7.95 20.34 0.47
N ILE A 250 6.74 20.05 0.02
CA ILE A 250 5.55 19.99 0.91
C ILE A 250 5.71 18.86 1.94
N ALA A 251 6.12 17.66 1.50
CA ALA A 251 6.32 16.53 2.38
C ALA A 251 7.38 16.79 3.47
N THR A 252 8.51 17.38 3.08
CA THR A 252 9.58 17.72 4.05
C THR A 252 9.13 18.77 5.08
N ILE A 253 8.36 19.77 4.66
CA ILE A 253 7.79 20.78 5.58
C ILE A 253 6.75 20.14 6.49
N ALA A 254 5.77 19.41 5.94
CA ALA A 254 4.66 18.82 6.68
C ALA A 254 5.11 17.82 7.74
N HIS A 255 6.22 17.16 7.54
CA HIS A 255 6.74 16.13 8.44
C HIS A 255 8.00 16.56 9.21
N GLY A 256 8.42 17.81 9.10
CA GLY A 256 9.62 18.32 9.77
C GLY A 256 10.89 17.54 9.43
N MET A 257 10.98 17.03 8.19
CA MET A 257 12.14 16.27 7.73
C MET A 257 13.29 17.19 7.29
N PRO A 258 14.55 16.79 7.49
CA PRO A 258 15.67 17.49 6.88
C PRO A 258 15.54 17.42 5.35
N LYS A 259 16.08 18.44 4.66
CA LYS A 259 16.07 18.46 3.18
C LYS A 259 16.82 17.25 2.59
N VAL A 260 17.89 16.83 3.23
CA VAL A 260 18.66 15.64 2.85
C VAL A 260 18.59 14.66 4.00
N PRO A 261 18.11 13.40 3.77
CA PRO A 261 18.14 12.35 4.79
C PRO A 261 19.56 12.04 5.26
N LYS A 262 19.74 11.82 6.54
CA LYS A 262 21.06 11.57 7.14
C LYS A 262 21.47 10.09 7.07
N ASP A 263 20.46 9.21 7.04
CA ASP A 263 20.66 7.76 7.07
C ASP A 263 19.56 7.02 6.28
N THR A 264 19.68 5.71 6.21
CA THR A 264 18.73 4.84 5.50
C THR A 264 17.31 4.92 6.08
N ALA A 265 17.15 5.06 7.40
CA ALA A 265 15.84 5.14 8.04
C ALA A 265 15.12 6.44 7.66
N GLU A 266 15.83 7.58 7.70
CA GLU A 266 15.29 8.86 7.21
C GLU A 266 14.99 8.82 5.70
N PHE A 267 15.81 8.13 4.89
CA PHE A 267 15.55 7.97 3.47
C PHE A 267 14.28 7.13 3.19
N ILE A 268 14.12 6.01 3.87
CA ILE A 268 12.89 5.21 3.79
C ILE A 268 11.68 6.05 4.21
N LYS A 269 11.80 6.77 5.33
CA LYS A 269 10.74 7.68 5.79
C LYS A 269 10.41 8.74 4.76
N LEU A 270 11.41 9.35 4.10
CA LEU A 270 11.19 10.35 3.05
C LEU A 270 10.34 9.78 1.90
N LYS A 271 10.67 8.57 1.42
CA LYS A 271 9.90 7.91 0.36
C LYS A 271 8.42 7.75 0.75
N MET A 272 8.19 7.22 1.95
CA MET A 272 6.83 7.00 2.47
C MET A 272 6.03 8.29 2.61
N ILE A 273 6.64 9.36 3.16
CA ILE A 273 5.94 10.62 3.34
C ILE A 273 5.67 11.34 2.01
N MET A 274 6.52 11.18 0.99
CA MET A 274 6.26 11.73 -0.34
C MET A 274 5.01 11.10 -0.97
N SER A 275 4.91 9.78 -0.99
CA SER A 275 3.74 9.11 -1.55
C SER A 275 2.46 9.40 -0.76
N LYS A 276 2.54 9.43 0.57
CA LYS A 276 1.42 9.82 1.43
C LYS A 276 1.00 11.28 1.20
N SER A 277 1.97 12.19 1.03
CA SER A 277 1.69 13.60 0.73
C SER A 277 1.06 13.74 -0.64
N PHE A 278 1.50 12.96 -1.62
CA PHE A 278 0.89 12.97 -2.94
C PHE A 278 -0.58 12.57 -2.88
N SER A 279 -0.93 11.52 -2.12
CA SER A 279 -2.32 11.11 -1.91
C SER A 279 -3.17 12.23 -1.31
N CYS A 280 -2.66 12.95 -0.30
CA CYS A 280 -3.37 14.08 0.30
C CYS A 280 -3.54 15.25 -0.68
N LEU A 281 -2.52 15.53 -1.49
CA LEU A 281 -2.57 16.62 -2.49
C LEU A 281 -3.54 16.29 -3.64
N GLU A 282 -3.56 15.05 -4.13
CA GLU A 282 -4.54 14.61 -5.12
C GLU A 282 -5.97 14.64 -4.54
N TYR A 283 -6.14 14.33 -3.25
CA TYR A 283 -7.41 14.48 -2.57
C TYR A 283 -7.85 15.95 -2.54
N LEU A 284 -6.96 16.88 -2.10
CA LEU A 284 -7.25 18.31 -2.10
C LEU A 284 -7.58 18.83 -3.51
N ARG A 285 -6.89 18.36 -4.53
CA ARG A 285 -7.16 18.70 -5.92
C ARG A 285 -8.53 18.20 -6.39
N GLY A 286 -8.88 16.96 -6.00
CA GLY A 286 -10.19 16.39 -6.33
C GLY A 286 -11.36 17.09 -5.66
N GLU A 287 -11.12 17.81 -4.56
CA GLU A 287 -12.10 18.62 -3.83
C GLU A 287 -11.96 20.14 -4.15
N ASP A 288 -11.23 20.51 -5.19
CA ASP A 288 -11.00 21.89 -5.64
C ASP A 288 -10.28 22.81 -4.63
N PHE A 289 -9.53 22.23 -3.68
CA PHE A 289 -8.71 22.96 -2.69
C PHE A 289 -7.24 23.09 -3.07
N ALA A 290 -6.82 22.51 -4.17
CA ALA A 290 -5.45 22.66 -4.68
C ALA A 290 -5.41 22.55 -6.20
N VAL A 291 -4.44 23.21 -6.80
CA VAL A 291 -4.17 23.15 -8.23
C VAL A 291 -2.80 22.53 -8.46
N ARG A 292 -2.70 21.58 -9.38
CA ARG A 292 -1.46 20.98 -9.87
C ARG A 292 -1.09 21.56 -11.22
N GLU A 293 0.11 22.08 -11.34
CA GLU A 293 0.72 22.53 -12.60
C GLU A 293 1.92 21.67 -12.92
N GLU A 294 2.09 21.27 -14.17
CA GLU A 294 3.26 20.54 -14.64
C GLU A 294 4.22 21.46 -15.38
N LYS A 295 5.51 21.40 -15.01
CA LYS A 295 6.60 22.11 -15.70
C LYS A 295 7.80 21.18 -15.85
N ASN A 296 8.14 20.84 -17.08
CA ASN A 296 9.27 19.95 -17.40
C ASN A 296 9.21 18.60 -16.65
N GLY A 297 8.01 17.98 -16.58
CA GLY A 297 7.80 16.70 -15.89
C GLY A 297 7.71 16.81 -14.36
N THR A 298 7.82 17.99 -13.77
CA THR A 298 7.69 18.20 -12.31
C THR A 298 6.34 18.83 -11.98
N PHE A 299 5.65 18.28 -10.98
CA PHE A 299 4.39 18.81 -10.47
C PHE A 299 4.62 19.86 -9.41
N TYR A 300 3.98 21.00 -9.60
CA TYR A 300 3.95 22.12 -8.68
C TYR A 300 2.53 22.35 -8.19
N TRP A 301 2.40 22.53 -6.90
CA TRP A 301 1.13 22.66 -6.21
C TRP A 301 0.96 24.05 -5.63
N ARG A 302 -0.25 24.56 -5.71
CA ARG A 302 -0.68 25.86 -5.14
C ARG A 302 -2.14 25.76 -4.68
N PRO A 303 -2.62 26.73 -3.90
CA PRO A 303 -4.05 26.83 -3.56
C PRO A 303 -4.94 26.92 -4.77
#